data_85337d146fdd4feb25995c60275991f2
#
_entry.id   85337d146fdd4feb25995c60275991f2
#
_cell.length_a   1.000
_cell.length_b   1.000
_cell.length_c   1.000
_cell.angle_alpha   90.00
_cell.angle_beta   90.00
_cell.angle_gamma   90.00
#
_symmetry.space_group_name_H-M   'P 1'
#
loop_
_entity.id
_entity.type
_entity.pdbx_description
1 polymer ?
#
loop_
_entity_poly.entity_id
_entity_poly.type
_entity_poly.pdbx_seq_one_letter_code
_entity_poly.pdbx_strand_id
1 'polypeptide(L)'
;MEKPNVTWRLFGAYMLMLMLMAWAGTASAQIKVIQFNAGWNKANEAPWVNKLTDCNTIAYIDIATDKEAQKKYKIAVIPTIVIFKDGEEAARFQADLSFKMVATREEVQEEIDNQLMSDF
;
A
#
# COMPACT_ATOMS: atom_id res chain seq x y z
N MET A 1 -12.93 43.86 -24.31
CA MET A 1 -14.08 43.23 -23.68
C MET A 1 -14.15 41.73 -23.92
N GLU A 2 -13.44 41.22 -24.88
CA GLU A 2 -13.44 39.79 -25.21
C GLU A 2 -12.63 38.95 -24.25
N LYS A 3 -11.77 39.55 -23.45
CA LYS A 3 -10.88 38.85 -22.56
C LYS A 3 -11.57 37.93 -21.55
N PRO A 4 -12.71 38.31 -20.96
CA PRO A 4 -13.41 37.40 -20.05
C PRO A 4 -13.84 36.09 -20.74
N ASN A 5 -14.21 36.14 -22.00
CA ASN A 5 -14.64 34.96 -22.73
C ASN A 5 -13.50 33.97 -22.92
N VAL A 6 -12.30 34.48 -23.17
CA VAL A 6 -11.12 33.62 -23.31
C VAL A 6 -10.83 32.90 -22.00
N THR A 7 -10.91 33.59 -20.88
CA THR A 7 -10.70 33.02 -19.56
C THR A 7 -11.71 31.91 -19.24
N TRP A 8 -12.97 32.14 -19.61
CA TRP A 8 -14.02 31.16 -19.40
C TRP A 8 -13.76 29.87 -20.20
N ARG A 9 -13.27 30.00 -21.43
CA ARG A 9 -12.96 28.83 -22.24
C ARG A 9 -11.86 27.98 -21.61
N LEU A 10 -10.81 28.62 -21.11
CA LEU A 10 -9.74 27.92 -20.45
C LEU A 10 -10.21 27.22 -19.16
N PHE A 11 -11.06 27.91 -18.40
CA PHE A 11 -11.62 27.35 -17.18
C PHE A 11 -12.49 26.13 -17.48
N GLY A 12 -13.32 26.19 -18.51
CA GLY A 12 -14.17 25.06 -18.89
C GLY A 12 -13.37 23.84 -19.32
N ALA A 13 -12.29 24.04 -20.09
CA ALA A 13 -11.43 22.96 -20.52
C ALA A 13 -10.73 22.31 -19.32
N TYR A 14 -10.29 23.10 -18.37
CA TYR A 14 -9.64 22.63 -17.17
C TYR A 14 -10.60 21.79 -16.29
N MET A 15 -11.81 22.25 -16.12
CA MET A 15 -12.84 21.52 -15.37
C MET A 15 -13.19 20.19 -16.02
N LEU A 16 -13.28 20.14 -17.33
CA LEU A 16 -13.54 18.90 -18.05
C LEU A 16 -12.42 17.91 -17.84
N MET A 17 -11.17 18.37 -17.86
CA MET A 17 -10.02 17.52 -17.65
C MET A 17 -10.02 16.94 -16.24
N LEU A 18 -10.37 17.74 -15.23
CA LEU A 18 -10.48 17.26 -13.85
C LEU A 18 -11.57 16.20 -13.71
N MET A 19 -12.69 16.35 -14.38
CA MET A 19 -13.76 15.35 -14.36
C MET A 19 -13.31 14.03 -14.97
N LEU A 20 -12.56 14.08 -16.06
CA LEU A 20 -12.03 12.88 -16.70
C LEU A 20 -11.04 12.17 -15.78
N MET A 21 -10.20 12.91 -15.08
CA MET A 21 -9.26 12.32 -14.13
C MET A 21 -9.99 11.70 -12.94
N ALA A 22 -11.06 12.32 -12.46
CA ALA A 22 -11.87 11.76 -11.38
C ALA A 22 -12.50 10.43 -11.81
N TRP A 23 -12.95 10.35 -13.05
CA TRP A 23 -13.49 9.11 -13.59
C TRP A 23 -12.45 8.00 -13.65
N ALA A 24 -11.24 8.33 -14.11
CA ALA A 24 -10.14 7.37 -14.13
C ALA A 24 -9.75 6.95 -12.71
N GLY A 25 -9.90 7.86 -11.73
CA GLY A 25 -9.59 7.59 -10.33
C GLY A 25 -10.59 6.69 -9.62
N THR A 26 -11.75 6.38 -10.26
CA THR A 26 -12.72 5.43 -9.67
C THR A 26 -12.39 3.97 -9.98
N ALA A 27 -11.28 3.73 -10.67
CA ALA A 27 -10.80 2.36 -10.88
C ALA A 27 -10.51 1.67 -9.54
N SER A 28 -10.38 0.35 -9.59
CA SER A 28 -10.16 -0.48 -8.40
C SER A 28 -9.06 0.05 -7.51
N ALA A 29 -9.20 -0.13 -6.20
CA ALA A 29 -8.18 0.21 -5.24
C ALA A 29 -6.86 -0.51 -5.54
N GLN A 30 -5.74 0.17 -5.33
CA GLN A 30 -4.41 -0.40 -5.46
C GLN A 30 -3.95 -0.92 -4.11
N ILE A 31 -3.80 -2.23 -4.01
CA ILE A 31 -3.33 -2.88 -2.80
C ILE A 31 -1.87 -3.27 -2.98
N LYS A 32 -1.03 -2.80 -2.07
CA LYS A 32 0.38 -3.14 -2.04
C LYS A 32 0.70 -3.75 -0.69
N VAL A 33 1.38 -4.88 -0.70
CA VAL A 33 1.82 -5.56 0.52
C VAL A 33 3.33 -5.54 0.56
N ILE A 34 3.90 -5.06 1.66
CA ILE A 34 5.36 -5.08 1.85
C ILE A 34 5.67 -5.88 3.10
N GLN A 35 6.56 -6.86 2.98
CA GLN A 35 7.16 -7.51 4.12
C GLN A 35 8.52 -6.88 4.39
N PHE A 36 8.67 -6.33 5.59
CA PHE A 36 9.94 -5.79 6.08
C PHE A 36 10.60 -6.83 6.97
N ASN A 37 11.85 -7.16 6.67
CA ASN A 37 12.61 -8.11 7.46
C ASN A 37 14.08 -7.70 7.37
N ALA A 38 14.97 -8.51 7.90
CA ALA A 38 16.41 -8.34 7.78
C ALA A 38 17.03 -9.66 7.35
N GLY A 39 18.12 -9.58 6.58
CA GLY A 39 18.78 -10.78 6.09
C GLY A 39 19.15 -11.77 7.18
N TRP A 40 19.60 -11.27 8.35
CA TRP A 40 19.95 -12.12 9.48
C TRP A 40 18.73 -12.83 10.10
N ASN A 41 17.52 -12.37 9.80
CA ASN A 41 16.28 -12.97 10.31
C ASN A 41 15.50 -13.70 9.20
N LYS A 42 16.14 -14.02 8.10
CA LYS A 42 15.49 -14.62 6.94
C LYS A 42 14.78 -15.94 7.27
N ALA A 43 15.31 -16.70 8.19
CA ALA A 43 14.71 -17.97 8.60
C ALA A 43 13.29 -17.79 9.19
N ASN A 44 12.97 -16.62 9.68
CA ASN A 44 11.67 -16.29 10.27
C ASN A 44 10.79 -15.44 9.36
N GLU A 45 11.16 -15.25 8.09
CA GLU A 45 10.29 -14.54 7.17
C GLU A 45 8.99 -15.33 6.94
N ALA A 46 7.95 -14.62 6.58
CA ALA A 46 6.68 -15.24 6.22
C ALA A 46 6.68 -15.56 4.72
N PRO A 47 7.00 -16.79 4.32
CA PRO A 47 7.12 -17.13 2.90
C PRO A 47 5.78 -17.10 2.17
N TRP A 48 4.69 -17.24 2.91
CA TRP A 48 3.35 -17.25 2.35
C TRP A 48 2.89 -15.87 1.85
N VAL A 49 3.64 -14.81 2.14
CA VAL A 49 3.31 -13.47 1.63
C VAL A 49 3.20 -13.48 0.11
N ASN A 50 4.05 -14.25 -0.56
CA ASN A 50 4.00 -14.38 -2.02
C ASN A 50 2.76 -15.11 -2.54
N LYS A 51 1.99 -15.74 -1.65
CA LYS A 51 0.76 -16.45 -2.01
C LYS A 51 -0.50 -15.64 -1.76
N LEU A 52 -0.35 -14.41 -1.27
CA LEU A 52 -1.49 -13.51 -1.09
C LEU A 52 -2.07 -13.15 -2.46
N THR A 53 -3.39 -13.04 -2.51
CA THR A 53 -4.13 -12.75 -3.73
C THR A 53 -4.85 -11.41 -3.62
N ASP A 54 -5.32 -10.92 -4.77
CA ASP A 54 -6.10 -9.68 -4.85
C ASP A 54 -5.32 -8.45 -4.40
N CYS A 55 -4.00 -8.51 -4.52
CA CYS A 55 -3.10 -7.38 -4.31
C CYS A 55 -2.30 -7.13 -5.60
N ASN A 56 -2.04 -5.86 -5.87
CA ASN A 56 -1.39 -5.43 -7.10
C ASN A 56 0.12 -5.60 -7.05
N THR A 57 0.70 -5.45 -5.86
CA THR A 57 2.15 -5.50 -5.67
C THR A 57 2.46 -6.19 -4.37
N ILE A 58 3.43 -7.08 -4.40
CA ILE A 58 4.01 -7.70 -3.21
C ILE A 58 5.50 -7.41 -3.27
N ALA A 59 6.04 -6.82 -2.20
CA ALA A 59 7.44 -6.43 -2.13
C ALA A 59 8.07 -6.92 -0.83
N TYR A 60 9.38 -7.06 -0.86
CA TYR A 60 10.20 -7.40 0.31
C TYR A 60 11.25 -6.32 0.47
N ILE A 61 11.39 -5.78 1.66
CA ILE A 61 12.42 -4.78 1.97
C ILE A 61 13.26 -5.28 3.12
N ASP A 62 14.58 -5.31 2.91
CA ASP A 62 15.56 -5.65 3.94
C ASP A 62 15.99 -4.36 4.64
N ILE A 63 15.53 -4.15 5.87
CA ILE A 63 15.82 -2.93 6.61
C ILE A 63 17.26 -2.88 7.13
N ALA A 64 17.98 -3.99 7.10
CA ALA A 64 19.40 -3.99 7.47
C ALA A 64 20.23 -3.28 6.41
N THR A 65 19.83 -3.39 5.14
CA THR A 65 20.49 -2.72 4.02
C THR A 65 19.81 -1.41 3.64
N ASP A 66 18.52 -1.28 3.90
CA ASP A 66 17.73 -0.07 3.60
C ASP A 66 17.24 0.56 4.91
N LYS A 67 18.13 1.31 5.55
CA LYS A 67 17.81 1.95 6.83
C LYS A 67 16.85 3.12 6.68
N GLU A 68 16.78 3.73 5.51
CA GLU A 68 15.83 4.80 5.26
C GLU A 68 14.41 4.28 5.23
N ALA A 69 14.21 3.09 4.67
CA ALA A 69 12.90 2.44 4.68
C ALA A 69 12.45 2.15 6.10
N GLN A 70 13.36 1.72 6.97
CA GLN A 70 13.05 1.48 8.38
C GLN A 70 12.48 2.74 9.04
N LYS A 71 13.10 3.88 8.79
CA LYS A 71 12.65 5.16 9.35
C LYS A 71 11.36 5.63 8.71
N LYS A 72 11.28 5.56 7.39
CA LYS A 72 10.12 6.03 6.62
C LYS A 72 8.85 5.30 7.03
N TYR A 73 8.93 3.99 7.17
CA TYR A 73 7.77 3.16 7.51
C TYR A 73 7.66 2.85 8.99
N LYS A 74 8.56 3.40 9.79
CA LYS A 74 8.55 3.26 11.26
C LYS A 74 8.52 1.80 11.68
N ILE A 75 9.46 1.02 11.16
CA ILE A 75 9.55 -0.41 11.46
C ILE A 75 10.28 -0.60 12.78
N ALA A 76 9.56 -1.03 13.80
CA ALA A 76 10.10 -1.26 15.15
C ALA A 76 10.52 -2.69 15.38
N VAL A 77 9.83 -3.65 14.77
CA VAL A 77 10.11 -5.08 14.91
C VAL A 77 10.08 -5.73 13.54
N ILE A 78 10.71 -6.88 13.40
CA ILE A 78 10.75 -7.63 12.14
C ILE A 78 10.45 -9.12 12.42
N PRO A 79 9.83 -9.81 11.46
CA PRO A 79 9.21 -9.25 10.27
C PRO A 79 7.97 -8.40 10.59
N THR A 80 7.71 -7.42 9.74
CA THR A 80 6.48 -6.62 9.77
C THR A 80 5.89 -6.64 8.37
N ILE A 81 4.59 -6.92 8.28
CA ILE A 81 3.86 -6.90 7.01
C ILE A 81 2.94 -5.69 7.05
N VAL A 82 3.03 -4.84 6.04
CA VAL A 82 2.19 -3.64 5.94
C VAL A 82 1.38 -3.72 4.66
N ILE A 83 0.08 -3.48 4.79
CA ILE A 83 -0.84 -3.39 3.67
C ILE A 83 -1.08 -1.91 3.39
N PHE A 84 -0.85 -1.50 2.15
CA PHE A 84 -1.12 -0.13 1.68
C PHE A 84 -2.31 -0.18 0.74
N LYS A 85 -3.22 0.77 0.90
CA LYS A 85 -4.34 0.97 -0.01
C LYS A 85 -4.21 2.37 -0.61
N ASP A 86 -4.05 2.43 -1.92
CA ASP A 86 -3.88 3.69 -2.65
C ASP A 86 -2.75 4.55 -2.09
N GLY A 87 -1.66 3.90 -1.69
CA GLY A 87 -0.46 4.56 -1.19
C GLY A 87 -0.46 4.88 0.30
N GLU A 88 -1.55 4.61 1.00
CA GLU A 88 -1.66 4.87 2.44
C GLU A 88 -1.67 3.57 3.23
N GLU A 89 -1.03 3.59 4.39
CA GLU A 89 -1.02 2.41 5.26
C GLU A 89 -2.43 2.12 5.74
N ALA A 90 -2.92 0.91 5.47
CA ALA A 90 -4.24 0.46 5.87
C ALA A 90 -4.19 -0.49 7.06
N ALA A 91 -3.18 -1.35 7.13
CA ALA A 91 -3.05 -2.33 8.21
C ALA A 91 -1.59 -2.74 8.37
N ARG A 92 -1.24 -3.18 9.56
CA ARG A 92 0.11 -3.59 9.89
C ARG A 92 0.07 -4.81 10.78
N PHE A 93 0.89 -5.80 10.45
CA PHE A 93 1.05 -7.03 11.22
C PHE A 93 2.50 -7.13 11.68
N GLN A 94 2.72 -7.15 12.98
CA GLN A 94 4.06 -7.13 13.55
C GLN A 94 4.41 -8.48 14.16
N ALA A 95 5.70 -8.79 14.12
CA ALA A 95 6.23 -9.98 14.77
C ALA A 95 6.16 -9.86 16.30
N ASP A 96 6.33 -10.99 16.96
CA ASP A 96 6.51 -11.03 18.40
C ASP A 96 7.96 -10.65 18.78
N LEU A 97 8.27 -10.69 20.06
CA LEU A 97 9.60 -10.33 20.56
C LEU A 97 10.68 -11.33 20.17
N SER A 98 10.31 -12.50 19.67
CA SER A 98 11.26 -13.51 19.18
C SER A 98 11.50 -13.39 17.67
N PHE A 99 11.05 -12.29 17.05
CA PHE A 99 11.21 -12.02 15.63
C PHE A 99 10.48 -13.01 14.73
N LYS A 100 9.34 -13.52 15.19
CA LYS A 100 8.51 -14.43 14.43
C LYS A 100 7.16 -13.80 14.14
N MET A 101 6.71 -13.94 12.90
CA MET A 101 5.38 -13.42 12.51
C MET A 101 4.29 -14.21 13.21
N VAL A 102 3.41 -13.49 13.91
CA VAL A 102 2.27 -14.09 14.63
C VAL A 102 1.08 -14.26 13.70
N ALA A 103 0.86 -13.30 12.79
CA ALA A 103 -0.27 -13.35 11.88
C ALA A 103 -0.14 -14.50 10.89
N THR A 104 -1.27 -15.07 10.51
CA THR A 104 -1.34 -16.13 9.52
C THR A 104 -1.63 -15.54 8.13
N ARG A 105 -1.40 -16.34 7.09
CA ARG A 105 -1.77 -15.95 5.72
C ARG A 105 -3.26 -15.60 5.63
N GLU A 106 -4.09 -16.39 6.28
CA GLU A 106 -5.54 -16.19 6.27
C GLU A 106 -5.94 -14.86 6.90
N GLU A 107 -5.30 -14.49 7.99
CA GLU A 107 -5.57 -13.21 8.66
C GLU A 107 -5.18 -12.02 7.77
N VAL A 108 -4.03 -12.10 7.13
CA VAL A 108 -3.56 -11.03 6.25
C VAL A 108 -4.42 -10.96 5.00
N GLN A 109 -4.78 -12.11 4.44
CA GLN A 109 -5.67 -12.16 3.27
C GLN A 109 -7.05 -11.58 3.59
N GLU A 110 -7.57 -11.90 4.77
CA GLU A 110 -8.86 -11.35 5.21
C GLU A 110 -8.81 -9.82 5.28
N GLU A 111 -7.71 -9.28 5.78
CA GLU A 111 -7.56 -7.82 5.83
C GLU A 111 -7.49 -7.19 4.44
N ILE A 112 -6.80 -7.84 3.50
CA ILE A 112 -6.79 -7.38 2.10
C ILE A 112 -8.21 -7.35 1.55
N ASP A 113 -8.95 -8.42 1.77
CA ASP A 113 -10.33 -8.53 1.30
C ASP A 113 -11.22 -7.46 1.93
N ASN A 114 -11.03 -7.21 3.23
CA ASN A 114 -11.78 -6.17 3.94
C ASN A 114 -11.48 -4.78 3.36
N GLN A 115 -10.22 -4.50 3.02
CA GLN A 115 -9.86 -3.22 2.42
C GLN A 115 -10.51 -3.04 1.05
N LEU A 116 -10.59 -4.10 0.27
CA LEU A 116 -11.26 -4.05 -1.03
C LEU A 116 -12.77 -3.88 -0.89
N MET A 117 -13.38 -4.53 0.10
CA MET A 117 -14.81 -4.44 0.35
C MET A 117 -15.22 -3.08 0.90
N SER A 118 -14.32 -2.36 1.56
CA SER A 118 -14.65 -1.06 2.15
C SER A 118 -14.94 0.02 1.11
N ASP A 119 -14.70 -0.26 -0.19
CA ASP A 119 -15.00 0.67 -1.28
C ASP A 119 -16.43 0.54 -1.81
N PHE A 120 -17.22 -0.38 -1.27
CA PHE A 120 -18.59 -0.62 -1.72
C PHE A 120 -19.65 -0.05 -0.80
#